data_a8e879ff1d19b7c3d5f5da5a7820470a
#
_entry.id   a8e879ff1d19b7c3d5f5da5a7820470a
#
_cell.length_a   1.000
_cell.length_b   1.000
_cell.length_c   1.000
_cell.angle_alpha   90.00
_cell.angle_beta   90.00
_cell.angle_gamma   90.00
#
_symmetry.space_group_name_H-M   'P 1'
#
loop_
_entity.id
_entity.type
_entity.pdbx_description
1 polymer ?
#
loop_
_entity_poly.entity_id
_entity_poly.type
_entity_poly.pdbx_seq_one_letter_code
_entity_poly.pdbx_strand_id
1 'polypeptide(L)'
;DFDPVIDNALDAGNPIPEALQSRAELRQKVRNCADFKPLPAEIRSLFPSEFEETELGWVPKGWSFTALKNFGKIICGKTPTKSNKNYYGKDFLFIKIPDMHGKVFVTNSHDKLSKLGSESQSNKIIPHGSICVSCIATVGLVSINAQDCHTNQQINSIVPNSPHYRNYLYFSMLEKYKIFHDLASGGSATLNMNTSVFSNIATLMPNNLVLKQFHKITEPWFEAILLNEYKLTSLASLRDTLLPKLISGELSLEDLPDLNTDTEAA
;
A
#
# COMPACT_ATOMS: atom_id res chain seq x y z
N ASP A 1 17.22 -10.05 4.37
CA ASP A 1 16.62 -10.70 3.21
C ASP A 1 16.19 -12.11 3.56
N PHE A 2 14.93 -12.45 3.23
CA PHE A 2 14.38 -13.78 3.47
C PHE A 2 13.94 -14.40 2.15
N ASP A 3 14.33 -15.65 1.93
CA ASP A 3 13.86 -16.45 0.79
C ASP A 3 13.54 -17.87 1.26
N PRO A 4 12.39 -18.01 1.94
CA PRO A 4 12.06 -19.27 2.61
C PRO A 4 11.85 -20.43 1.63
N VAL A 5 11.48 -20.20 0.38
CA VAL A 5 11.31 -21.24 -0.62
C VAL A 5 12.68 -21.80 -1.07
N ILE A 6 13.62 -20.90 -1.37
CA ILE A 6 15.00 -21.32 -1.68
C ILE A 6 15.66 -21.98 -0.47
N ASP A 7 15.47 -21.43 0.75
CA ASP A 7 15.99 -22.04 1.97
C ASP A 7 15.47 -23.46 2.16
N ASN A 8 14.17 -23.68 1.95
CA ASN A 8 13.56 -25.00 2.06
C ASN A 8 14.03 -25.94 0.97
N ALA A 9 14.20 -25.46 -0.27
CA ALA A 9 14.72 -26.27 -1.37
C ALA A 9 16.17 -26.72 -1.12
N LEU A 10 17.03 -25.80 -0.67
CA LEU A 10 18.43 -26.11 -0.32
C LEU A 10 18.52 -27.12 0.82
N ASP A 11 17.73 -26.96 1.88
CA ASP A 11 17.73 -27.87 3.03
C ASP A 11 17.18 -29.25 2.69
N ALA A 12 16.21 -29.32 1.77
CA ALA A 12 15.65 -30.58 1.29
C ALA A 12 16.47 -31.27 0.19
N GLY A 13 17.49 -30.59 -0.36
CA GLY A 13 18.25 -31.07 -1.52
C GLY A 13 17.43 -31.12 -2.81
N ASN A 14 16.36 -30.33 -2.89
CA ASN A 14 15.50 -30.26 -4.08
C ASN A 14 16.17 -29.44 -5.20
N PRO A 15 15.92 -29.77 -6.47
CA PRO A 15 16.50 -29.06 -7.60
C PRO A 15 15.95 -27.61 -7.63
N ILE A 16 16.85 -26.67 -7.86
CA ILE A 16 16.52 -25.28 -8.10
C ILE A 16 16.59 -25.01 -9.61
N PRO A 17 15.53 -24.44 -10.21
CA PRO A 17 15.51 -24.12 -11.63
C PRO A 17 16.69 -23.23 -12.05
N GLU A 18 17.21 -23.42 -13.26
CA GLU A 18 18.36 -22.66 -13.79
C GLU A 18 18.11 -21.15 -13.72
N ALA A 19 16.89 -20.70 -14.06
CA ALA A 19 16.49 -19.29 -13.98
C ALA A 19 16.56 -18.70 -12.56
N LEU A 20 16.60 -19.51 -11.51
CA LEU A 20 16.68 -19.11 -10.10
C LEU A 20 18.05 -19.34 -9.47
N GLN A 21 19.03 -19.88 -10.22
CA GLN A 21 20.37 -20.24 -9.69
C GLN A 21 21.09 -19.02 -9.10
N SER A 22 21.13 -17.89 -9.82
CA SER A 22 21.77 -16.66 -9.32
C SER A 22 21.16 -16.18 -7.99
N ARG A 23 19.84 -16.35 -7.84
CA ARG A 23 19.13 -16.03 -6.59
C ARG A 23 19.49 -17.00 -5.48
N ALA A 24 19.62 -18.29 -5.80
CA ALA A 24 20.05 -19.33 -4.85
C ALA A 24 21.49 -19.12 -4.38
N GLU A 25 22.40 -18.76 -5.28
CA GLU A 25 23.80 -18.45 -4.95
C GLU A 25 23.91 -17.24 -4.00
N LEU A 26 23.16 -16.16 -4.30
CA LEU A 26 23.09 -15.00 -3.41
C LEU A 26 22.53 -15.40 -2.05
N ARG A 27 21.47 -16.22 -2.01
CA ARG A 27 20.88 -16.71 -0.77
C ARG A 27 21.87 -17.57 0.02
N GLN A 28 22.62 -18.45 -0.64
CA GLN A 28 23.63 -19.27 0.02
C GLN A 28 24.74 -18.41 0.65
N LYS A 29 25.15 -17.30 -0.01
CA LYS A 29 26.11 -16.35 0.57
C LYS A 29 25.56 -15.73 1.85
N VAL A 30 24.29 -15.29 1.84
CA VAL A 30 23.62 -14.74 3.04
C VAL A 30 23.56 -15.78 4.16
N ARG A 31 23.23 -17.03 3.86
CA ARG A 31 23.17 -18.12 4.85
C ARG A 31 24.52 -18.42 5.49
N ASN A 32 25.61 -18.20 4.78
CA ASN A 32 26.96 -18.40 5.28
C ASN A 32 27.50 -17.21 6.12
N CYS A 33 26.76 -16.13 6.24
CA CYS A 33 27.15 -15.01 7.10
C CYS A 33 26.96 -15.34 8.58
N ALA A 34 27.90 -14.88 9.43
CA ALA A 34 27.85 -15.15 10.88
C ALA A 34 26.58 -14.63 11.56
N ASP A 35 25.98 -13.54 11.04
CA ASP A 35 24.79 -12.91 11.58
C ASP A 35 23.48 -13.46 10.96
N PHE A 36 23.57 -14.53 10.18
CA PHE A 36 22.38 -15.10 9.55
C PHE A 36 21.40 -15.63 10.60
N LYS A 37 20.17 -15.13 10.55
CA LYS A 37 19.05 -15.63 11.35
C LYS A 37 17.96 -16.18 10.43
N PRO A 38 17.74 -17.49 10.43
CA PRO A 38 16.65 -18.07 9.65
C PRO A 38 15.29 -17.61 10.16
N LEU A 39 14.29 -17.64 9.29
CA LEU A 39 12.90 -17.50 9.75
C LEU A 39 12.56 -18.62 10.75
N PRO A 40 11.72 -18.34 11.74
CA PRO A 40 11.21 -19.37 12.65
C PRO A 40 10.65 -20.58 11.88
N ALA A 41 10.91 -21.78 12.38
CA ALA A 41 10.53 -23.03 11.69
C ALA A 41 9.02 -23.09 11.38
N GLU A 42 8.18 -22.58 12.28
CA GLU A 42 6.72 -22.49 12.11
C GLU A 42 6.34 -21.66 10.88
N ILE A 43 7.05 -20.55 10.65
CA ILE A 43 6.81 -19.68 9.48
C ILE A 43 7.37 -20.34 8.24
N ARG A 44 8.59 -20.89 8.31
CA ARG A 44 9.24 -21.57 7.18
C ARG A 44 8.42 -22.73 6.63
N SER A 45 7.79 -23.51 7.50
CA SER A 45 6.96 -24.66 7.11
C SER A 45 5.73 -24.30 6.28
N LEU A 46 5.33 -23.02 6.24
CA LEU A 46 4.23 -22.55 5.38
C LEU A 46 4.62 -22.42 3.91
N PHE A 47 5.92 -22.41 3.61
CA PHE A 47 6.46 -22.25 2.27
C PHE A 47 6.86 -23.61 1.68
N PRO A 48 6.59 -23.84 0.38
CA PRO A 48 7.03 -25.07 -0.28
C PRO A 48 8.56 -25.12 -0.40
N SER A 49 9.08 -26.33 -0.64
CA SER A 49 10.48 -26.56 -0.95
C SER A 49 10.75 -26.86 -2.43
N GLU A 50 9.71 -26.74 -3.26
CA GLU A 50 9.74 -27.05 -4.68
C GLU A 50 9.21 -25.86 -5.48
N PHE A 51 9.58 -25.85 -6.77
CA PHE A 51 9.13 -24.86 -7.74
C PHE A 51 8.34 -25.55 -8.85
N GLU A 52 7.45 -24.80 -9.47
CA GLU A 52 6.75 -25.21 -10.69
C GLU A 52 6.85 -24.12 -11.77
N GLU A 53 6.90 -24.54 -13.02
CA GLU A 53 6.98 -23.63 -14.16
C GLU A 53 5.57 -23.18 -14.57
N THR A 54 5.46 -21.91 -14.87
CA THR A 54 4.25 -21.29 -15.42
C THR A 54 4.60 -20.53 -16.69
N GLU A 55 3.60 -20.09 -17.44
CA GLU A 55 3.82 -19.23 -18.63
C GLU A 55 4.53 -17.91 -18.31
N LEU A 56 4.46 -17.45 -17.06
CA LEU A 56 5.07 -16.20 -16.58
C LEU A 56 6.37 -16.43 -15.79
N GLY A 57 6.88 -17.67 -15.79
CA GLY A 57 8.11 -18.03 -15.11
C GLY A 57 7.90 -18.99 -13.94
N TRP A 58 8.96 -19.25 -13.20
CA TRP A 58 8.98 -20.17 -12.08
C TRP A 58 8.34 -19.57 -10.83
N VAL A 59 7.47 -20.33 -10.19
CA VAL A 59 6.80 -19.96 -8.94
C VAL A 59 6.98 -21.06 -7.88
N PRO A 60 6.84 -20.73 -6.59
CA PRO A 60 6.75 -21.76 -5.55
C PRO A 60 5.60 -22.72 -5.83
N LYS A 61 5.80 -24.01 -5.63
CA LYS A 61 4.81 -25.05 -5.90
C LYS A 61 3.49 -24.77 -5.17
N GLY A 62 2.39 -24.83 -5.90
CA GLY A 62 1.04 -24.52 -5.40
C GLY A 62 0.71 -23.03 -5.34
N TRP A 63 1.60 -22.14 -5.82
CA TRP A 63 1.28 -20.74 -6.05
C TRP A 63 0.94 -20.53 -7.53
N SER A 64 0.15 -19.52 -7.84
CA SER A 64 -0.25 -19.27 -9.23
C SER A 64 -0.34 -17.79 -9.54
N PHE A 65 -0.10 -17.42 -10.79
CA PHE A 65 -0.46 -16.08 -11.26
C PHE A 65 -1.97 -16.00 -11.52
N THR A 66 -2.57 -14.93 -11.05
CA THR A 66 -3.98 -14.65 -11.27
C THR A 66 -4.19 -13.18 -11.59
N ALA A 67 -5.34 -12.84 -12.19
CA ALA A 67 -5.68 -11.44 -12.47
C ALA A 67 -5.93 -10.67 -11.17
N LEU A 68 -5.50 -9.40 -11.12
CA LEU A 68 -5.63 -8.54 -9.94
C LEU A 68 -7.08 -8.45 -9.43
N LYS A 69 -8.07 -8.47 -10.33
CA LYS A 69 -9.50 -8.50 -10.00
C LYS A 69 -9.94 -9.69 -9.12
N ASN A 70 -9.14 -10.77 -9.06
CA ASN A 70 -9.44 -11.93 -8.22
C ASN A 70 -9.05 -11.71 -6.75
N PHE A 71 -8.20 -10.73 -6.46
CA PHE A 71 -7.89 -10.32 -5.09
C PHE A 71 -8.92 -9.37 -4.48
N GLY A 72 -9.69 -8.68 -5.32
CA GLY A 72 -10.64 -7.69 -4.84
C GLY A 72 -11.42 -7.00 -5.95
N LYS A 73 -12.42 -6.22 -5.55
CA LYS A 73 -13.19 -5.39 -6.48
C LYS A 73 -12.35 -4.21 -6.93
N ILE A 74 -12.28 -4.00 -8.25
CA ILE A 74 -11.60 -2.82 -8.82
C ILE A 74 -12.63 -1.70 -9.02
N ILE A 75 -12.34 -0.52 -8.50
CA ILE A 75 -13.18 0.68 -8.64
C ILE A 75 -12.33 1.79 -9.24
N CYS A 76 -12.69 2.22 -10.44
CA CYS A 76 -12.16 3.46 -11.02
C CYS A 76 -12.91 4.65 -10.43
N GLY A 77 -12.17 5.64 -9.98
CA GLY A 77 -12.74 6.86 -9.44
C GLY A 77 -13.51 7.68 -10.47
N LYS A 78 -14.23 8.67 -9.97
CA LYS A 78 -15.02 9.59 -10.79
C LYS A 78 -15.03 10.99 -10.15
N THR A 79 -14.86 12.02 -10.96
CA THR A 79 -15.00 13.42 -10.51
C THR A 79 -16.45 13.84 -10.63
N PRO A 80 -17.12 14.27 -9.56
CA PRO A 80 -18.45 14.87 -9.64
C PRO A 80 -18.44 16.14 -10.49
N THR A 81 -19.59 16.51 -11.05
CA THR A 81 -19.74 17.70 -11.87
C THR A 81 -19.33 18.96 -11.10
N LYS A 82 -18.30 19.65 -11.58
CA LYS A 82 -17.73 20.85 -10.92
C LYS A 82 -18.67 22.04 -10.90
N SER A 83 -19.63 22.10 -11.83
CA SER A 83 -20.66 23.16 -11.86
C SER A 83 -21.60 23.12 -10.67
N ASN A 84 -21.81 21.96 -10.05
CA ASN A 84 -22.60 21.84 -8.83
C ASN A 84 -21.70 21.93 -7.60
N LYS A 85 -21.54 23.14 -7.06
CA LYS A 85 -20.72 23.41 -5.88
C LYS A 85 -21.19 22.65 -4.64
N ASN A 86 -22.48 22.28 -4.55
CA ASN A 86 -23.02 21.52 -3.42
C ASN A 86 -22.48 20.09 -3.33
N TYR A 87 -21.84 19.57 -4.37
CA TYR A 87 -21.17 18.26 -4.32
C TYR A 87 -19.83 18.29 -3.58
N TYR A 88 -19.27 19.48 -3.38
CA TYR A 88 -18.01 19.68 -2.67
C TYR A 88 -18.28 20.17 -1.24
N GLY A 89 -17.54 19.65 -0.27
CA GLY A 89 -17.80 19.92 1.15
C GLY A 89 -16.66 19.43 2.04
N LYS A 90 -17.00 18.82 3.18
CA LYS A 90 -16.01 18.39 4.19
C LYS A 90 -16.22 16.94 4.67
N ASP A 91 -17.20 16.21 4.11
CA ASP A 91 -17.68 14.97 4.70
C ASP A 91 -16.87 13.74 4.26
N PHE A 92 -16.42 13.69 3.00
CA PHE A 92 -15.67 12.56 2.44
C PHE A 92 -14.38 13.03 1.80
N LEU A 93 -13.29 12.31 2.00
CA LEU A 93 -12.07 12.57 1.26
C LEU A 93 -12.32 12.38 -0.25
N PHE A 94 -11.75 13.28 -1.05
CA PHE A 94 -11.69 13.14 -2.50
C PHE A 94 -10.24 13.10 -2.95
N ILE A 95 -9.67 11.89 -2.90
CA ILE A 95 -8.25 11.64 -3.13
C ILE A 95 -7.90 11.83 -4.60
N LYS A 96 -6.86 12.60 -4.84
CA LYS A 96 -6.22 12.83 -6.13
C LYS A 96 -4.74 12.47 -6.04
N ILE A 97 -4.07 12.40 -7.19
CA ILE A 97 -2.65 12.07 -7.26
C ILE A 97 -1.77 12.90 -6.30
N PRO A 98 -1.93 14.25 -6.18
CA PRO A 98 -1.13 15.02 -5.24
C PRO A 98 -1.26 14.59 -3.77
N ASP A 99 -2.43 14.06 -3.36
CA ASP A 99 -2.66 13.60 -1.99
C ASP A 99 -1.94 12.30 -1.66
N MET A 100 -1.48 11.55 -2.68
CA MET A 100 -0.83 10.23 -2.54
C MET A 100 0.70 10.31 -2.42
N HIS A 101 1.32 11.43 -2.82
CA HIS A 101 2.78 11.53 -2.84
C HIS A 101 3.40 11.36 -1.45
N GLY A 102 4.32 10.38 -1.34
CA GLY A 102 5.05 10.09 -0.11
C GLY A 102 4.19 9.53 1.03
N LYS A 103 2.98 9.05 0.73
CA LYS A 103 2.03 8.54 1.72
C LYS A 103 1.80 7.05 1.58
N VAL A 104 2.00 6.30 2.67
CA VAL A 104 1.48 4.94 2.80
C VAL A 104 -0.03 5.01 3.01
N PHE A 105 -0.48 5.83 3.96
CA PHE A 105 -1.90 6.08 4.19
C PHE A 105 -2.29 7.51 3.83
N VAL A 106 -3.35 7.67 3.07
CA VAL A 106 -3.98 8.97 2.83
C VAL A 106 -5.01 9.24 3.91
N THR A 107 -4.64 10.03 4.90
CA THR A 107 -5.47 10.41 6.06
C THR A 107 -6.27 11.69 5.82
N ASN A 108 -5.86 12.51 4.84
CA ASN A 108 -6.52 13.74 4.46
C ASN A 108 -6.34 13.98 2.96
N SER A 109 -7.20 14.79 2.35
CA SER A 109 -7.11 15.23 0.96
C SER A 109 -7.37 16.73 0.86
N HIS A 110 -6.78 17.37 -0.15
CA HIS A 110 -6.99 18.79 -0.41
C HIS A 110 -8.46 19.09 -0.70
N ASP A 111 -9.07 18.30 -1.58
CA ASP A 111 -10.49 18.43 -1.89
C ASP A 111 -11.28 17.38 -1.11
N LYS A 112 -12.53 17.73 -0.79
CA LYS A 112 -13.48 16.82 -0.14
C LYS A 112 -14.85 16.95 -0.78
N LEU A 113 -15.64 15.88 -0.71
CA LEU A 113 -17.02 15.87 -1.15
C LEU A 113 -17.97 16.10 0.03
N SER A 114 -19.11 16.70 -0.26
CA SER A 114 -20.26 16.69 0.65
C SER A 114 -20.95 15.31 0.62
N LYS A 115 -21.85 15.09 1.56
CA LYS A 115 -22.73 13.91 1.55
C LYS A 115 -23.49 13.79 0.22
N LEU A 116 -24.05 14.89 -0.28
CA LEU A 116 -24.72 14.94 -1.57
C LEU A 116 -23.80 14.59 -2.74
N GLY A 117 -22.56 15.06 -2.71
CA GLY A 117 -21.53 14.70 -3.70
C GLY A 117 -21.20 13.21 -3.69
N SER A 118 -21.08 12.62 -2.51
CA SER A 118 -20.87 11.19 -2.35
C SER A 118 -22.07 10.37 -2.85
N GLU A 119 -23.29 10.75 -2.48
CA GLU A 119 -24.53 10.12 -2.91
C GLU A 119 -24.72 10.14 -4.44
N SER A 120 -24.27 11.23 -5.10
CA SER A 120 -24.34 11.36 -6.58
C SER A 120 -23.51 10.32 -7.34
N GLN A 121 -22.60 9.63 -6.64
CA GLN A 121 -21.73 8.58 -7.16
C GLN A 121 -21.48 7.49 -6.11
N SER A 122 -22.50 7.05 -5.40
CA SER A 122 -22.43 6.08 -4.31
C SER A 122 -21.74 4.75 -4.69
N ASN A 123 -21.90 4.32 -5.95
CA ASN A 123 -21.21 3.13 -6.48
C ASN A 123 -19.69 3.31 -6.69
N LYS A 124 -19.16 4.51 -6.42
CA LYS A 124 -17.74 4.88 -6.49
C LYS A 124 -17.11 5.12 -5.12
N ILE A 125 -17.83 4.83 -4.03
CA ILE A 125 -17.25 4.84 -2.69
C ILE A 125 -16.18 3.77 -2.60
N ILE A 126 -15.02 4.16 -2.09
CA ILE A 126 -13.88 3.31 -1.82
C ILE A 126 -13.84 3.07 -0.31
N PRO A 127 -14.12 1.86 0.18
CA PRO A 127 -14.04 1.53 1.60
C PRO A 127 -12.63 1.75 2.16
N HIS A 128 -12.51 2.07 3.44
CA HIS A 128 -11.22 2.20 4.11
C HIS A 128 -10.36 0.93 3.94
N GLY A 129 -9.05 1.11 3.94
CA GLY A 129 -8.12 0.00 3.77
C GLY A 129 -8.01 -0.52 2.34
N SER A 130 -8.58 0.17 1.36
CA SER A 130 -8.40 -0.15 -0.06
C SER A 130 -7.07 0.38 -0.58
N ILE A 131 -6.51 -0.28 -1.60
CA ILE A 131 -5.25 0.12 -2.23
C ILE A 131 -5.56 1.03 -3.43
N CYS A 132 -5.16 2.29 -3.36
CA CYS A 132 -5.29 3.28 -4.43
C CYS A 132 -4.03 3.29 -5.28
N VAL A 133 -4.17 3.16 -6.60
CA VAL A 133 -3.06 3.17 -7.56
C VAL A 133 -3.32 4.22 -8.63
N SER A 134 -2.37 5.11 -8.84
CA SER A 134 -2.46 6.10 -9.91
C SER A 134 -2.17 5.45 -11.28
N CYS A 135 -3.04 5.69 -12.25
CA CYS A 135 -3.04 5.01 -13.55
C CYS A 135 -2.95 5.97 -14.74
N ILE A 136 -3.01 7.28 -14.54
CA ILE A 136 -2.97 8.29 -15.60
C ILE A 136 -2.01 9.42 -15.20
N ALA A 137 -1.23 9.91 -16.14
CA ALA A 137 -0.21 10.94 -16.00
C ALA A 137 0.95 10.52 -15.09
N THR A 138 0.82 10.62 -13.79
CA THR A 138 1.76 10.04 -12.82
C THR A 138 1.31 8.62 -12.49
N VAL A 139 1.89 7.64 -13.15
CA VAL A 139 1.51 6.23 -13.01
C VAL A 139 2.36 5.55 -11.94
N GLY A 140 1.73 4.67 -11.15
CA GLY A 140 2.44 3.78 -10.21
C GLY A 140 2.61 4.32 -8.79
N LEU A 141 1.99 5.45 -8.41
CA LEU A 141 1.86 5.79 -7.00
C LEU A 141 0.87 4.85 -6.33
N VAL A 142 1.23 4.35 -5.18
CA VAL A 142 0.43 3.39 -4.39
C VAL A 142 0.24 3.94 -2.98
N SER A 143 -1.01 3.99 -2.52
CA SER A 143 -1.37 4.38 -1.15
C SER A 143 -2.59 3.60 -0.68
N ILE A 144 -2.83 3.60 0.61
CA ILE A 144 -4.03 3.02 1.25
C ILE A 144 -4.89 4.19 1.75
N ASN A 145 -6.20 4.17 1.51
CA ASN A 145 -7.08 5.15 2.10
C ASN A 145 -7.37 4.83 3.57
N ALA A 146 -7.23 5.83 4.45
CA ALA A 146 -7.40 5.67 5.89
C ALA A 146 -8.86 5.68 6.35
N GLN A 147 -9.78 6.06 5.49
CA GLN A 147 -11.23 6.09 5.73
C GLN A 147 -11.98 5.97 4.42
N ASP A 148 -13.28 5.74 4.46
CA ASP A 148 -14.12 5.71 3.28
C ASP A 148 -13.95 7.02 2.48
N CYS A 149 -13.75 6.88 1.18
CA CYS A 149 -13.38 8.02 0.34
C CYS A 149 -13.93 7.90 -1.08
N HIS A 150 -13.70 8.94 -1.87
CA HIS A 150 -13.80 8.92 -3.32
C HIS A 150 -12.43 9.25 -3.93
N THR A 151 -12.21 8.81 -5.17
CA THR A 151 -11.03 9.17 -5.97
C THR A 151 -11.45 9.77 -7.30
N ASN A 152 -10.54 10.49 -7.95
CA ASN A 152 -10.79 10.92 -9.33
C ASN A 152 -10.53 9.77 -10.31
N GLN A 153 -10.85 9.99 -11.59
CA GLN A 153 -10.73 8.97 -12.65
C GLN A 153 -9.27 8.55 -12.99
N GLN A 154 -8.28 9.22 -12.41
CA GLN A 154 -6.87 8.87 -12.61
C GLN A 154 -6.40 7.73 -11.70
N ILE A 155 -7.24 7.35 -10.73
CA ILE A 155 -6.93 6.35 -9.72
C ILE A 155 -7.86 5.15 -9.88
N ASN A 156 -7.28 3.96 -9.97
CA ASN A 156 -7.98 2.71 -9.76
C ASN A 156 -7.72 2.22 -8.34
N SER A 157 -8.77 1.80 -7.65
CA SER A 157 -8.68 1.30 -6.28
C SER A 157 -9.03 -0.18 -6.23
N ILE A 158 -8.27 -0.95 -5.45
CA ILE A 158 -8.50 -2.35 -5.17
C ILE A 158 -9.15 -2.43 -3.79
N VAL A 159 -10.40 -2.89 -3.73
CA VAL A 159 -11.08 -3.22 -2.48
C VAL A 159 -10.84 -4.70 -2.20
N PRO A 160 -9.95 -5.07 -1.26
CA PRO A 160 -9.57 -6.47 -1.07
C PRO A 160 -10.75 -7.33 -0.64
N ASN A 161 -10.85 -8.56 -1.19
CA ASN A 161 -11.87 -9.53 -0.78
C ASN A 161 -11.61 -10.08 0.64
N SER A 162 -10.39 -9.89 1.16
CA SER A 162 -10.00 -10.30 2.53
C SER A 162 -9.05 -9.27 3.12
N PRO A 163 -9.15 -8.96 4.43
CA PRO A 163 -8.20 -8.09 5.11
C PRO A 163 -6.74 -8.55 4.96
N HIS A 164 -6.52 -9.87 4.89
CA HIS A 164 -5.18 -10.47 4.76
C HIS A 164 -4.50 -10.14 3.42
N TYR A 165 -5.24 -9.67 2.42
CA TYR A 165 -4.68 -9.30 1.13
C TYR A 165 -4.12 -7.88 1.11
N ARG A 166 -4.58 -6.98 2.01
CA ARG A 166 -4.27 -5.55 1.95
C ARG A 166 -2.76 -5.27 1.90
N ASN A 167 -2.02 -5.73 2.90
CA ASN A 167 -0.59 -5.43 3.01
C ASN A 167 0.22 -6.11 1.90
N TYR A 168 -0.16 -7.34 1.53
CA TYR A 168 0.43 -8.04 0.39
C TYR A 168 0.20 -7.29 -0.93
N LEU A 169 -1.03 -6.85 -1.19
CA LEU A 169 -1.35 -6.07 -2.39
C LEU A 169 -0.62 -4.74 -2.42
N TYR A 170 -0.49 -4.06 -1.29
CA TYR A 170 0.26 -2.82 -1.21
C TYR A 170 1.70 -3.01 -1.72
N PHE A 171 2.43 -3.98 -1.18
CA PHE A 171 3.80 -4.27 -1.63
C PHE A 171 3.84 -4.81 -3.06
N SER A 172 2.91 -5.69 -3.43
CA SER A 172 2.83 -6.21 -4.80
C SER A 172 2.62 -5.11 -5.84
N MET A 173 1.86 -4.06 -5.51
CA MET A 173 1.67 -2.93 -6.42
C MET A 173 2.91 -2.04 -6.50
N LEU A 174 3.64 -1.83 -5.41
CA LEU A 174 4.91 -1.10 -5.42
C LEU A 174 5.94 -1.76 -6.34
N GLU A 175 6.06 -3.09 -6.28
CA GLU A 175 7.00 -3.84 -7.14
C GLU A 175 6.64 -3.80 -8.63
N LYS A 176 5.39 -3.51 -8.96
CA LYS A 176 4.90 -3.45 -10.35
C LYS A 176 5.09 -2.10 -11.04
N TYR A 177 5.82 -1.16 -10.45
CA TYR A 177 6.03 0.17 -11.01
C TYR A 177 6.43 0.15 -12.49
N LYS A 178 7.43 -0.68 -12.86
CA LYS A 178 7.87 -0.83 -14.25
C LYS A 178 6.76 -1.38 -15.15
N ILE A 179 6.05 -2.42 -14.70
CA ILE A 179 4.93 -3.04 -15.44
C ILE A 179 3.83 -1.99 -15.70
N PHE A 180 3.51 -1.17 -14.71
CA PHE A 180 2.52 -0.11 -14.88
C PHE A 180 2.94 0.91 -15.94
N HIS A 181 4.20 1.32 -15.94
CA HIS A 181 4.73 2.25 -16.95
C HIS A 181 4.71 1.64 -18.34
N ASP A 182 5.14 0.39 -18.49
CA ASP A 182 5.15 -0.32 -19.78
C ASP A 182 3.70 -0.45 -20.35
N LEU A 183 2.75 -0.84 -19.50
CA LEU A 183 1.34 -0.97 -19.88
C LEU A 183 0.64 0.38 -20.17
N ALA A 184 1.09 1.45 -19.51
CA ALA A 184 0.53 2.79 -19.71
C ALA A 184 1.08 3.50 -20.94
N SER A 185 2.24 3.06 -21.49
CA SER A 185 2.97 3.72 -22.58
C SER A 185 2.41 3.43 -23.99
N GLY A 186 1.29 2.75 -24.12
CA GLY A 186 0.72 2.25 -25.36
C GLY A 186 0.26 3.30 -26.39
N GLY A 187 1.18 4.16 -26.85
CA GLY A 187 0.97 5.01 -28.05
C GLY A 187 0.37 6.41 -27.78
N SER A 188 0.24 6.84 -26.55
CA SER A 188 -0.23 8.18 -26.17
C SER A 188 0.91 9.02 -25.59
N ALA A 189 0.92 10.33 -25.85
CA ALA A 189 1.86 11.28 -25.23
C ALA A 189 1.71 11.36 -23.69
N THR A 190 0.56 10.93 -23.16
CA THR A 190 0.29 10.86 -21.73
C THR A 190 0.08 9.39 -21.33
N LEU A 191 0.82 8.94 -20.31
CA LEU A 191 0.66 7.59 -19.74
C LEU A 191 -0.79 7.38 -19.31
N ASN A 192 -1.38 6.26 -19.76
CA ASN A 192 -2.77 5.93 -19.44
C ASN A 192 -2.99 4.42 -19.40
N MET A 193 -3.17 3.88 -18.19
CA MET A 193 -3.54 2.49 -17.95
C MET A 193 -5.02 2.44 -17.58
N ASN A 194 -5.85 1.99 -18.52
CA ASN A 194 -7.28 1.88 -18.28
C ASN A 194 -7.62 0.78 -17.25
N THR A 195 -8.85 0.85 -16.71
CA THR A 195 -9.30 -0.05 -15.64
C THR A 195 -9.30 -1.52 -16.07
N SER A 196 -9.58 -1.84 -17.34
CA SER A 196 -9.56 -3.22 -17.83
C SER A 196 -8.16 -3.80 -17.83
N VAL A 197 -7.18 -3.04 -18.32
CA VAL A 197 -5.75 -3.42 -18.28
C VAL A 197 -5.32 -3.61 -16.84
N PHE A 198 -5.58 -2.63 -15.96
CA PHE A 198 -5.26 -2.70 -14.54
C PHE A 198 -5.86 -3.94 -13.86
N SER A 199 -7.13 -4.24 -14.12
CA SER A 199 -7.85 -5.37 -13.51
C SER A 199 -7.28 -6.74 -13.89
N ASN A 200 -6.64 -6.84 -15.04
CA ASN A 200 -6.10 -8.09 -15.57
C ASN A 200 -4.59 -8.25 -15.36
N ILE A 201 -3.94 -7.35 -14.64
CA ILE A 201 -2.51 -7.49 -14.32
C ILE A 201 -2.27 -8.79 -13.56
N ALA A 202 -1.37 -9.60 -14.10
CA ALA A 202 -0.94 -10.85 -13.46
C ALA A 202 -0.26 -10.56 -12.11
N THR A 203 -0.77 -11.18 -11.08
CA THR A 203 -0.27 -11.01 -9.71
C THR A 203 -0.16 -12.39 -9.08
N LEU A 204 0.98 -12.67 -8.45
CA LEU A 204 1.22 -13.95 -7.80
C LEU A 204 0.25 -14.10 -6.63
N MET A 205 -0.39 -15.27 -6.52
CA MET A 205 -1.30 -15.63 -5.44
C MET A 205 -0.59 -16.68 -4.55
N PRO A 206 -0.02 -16.28 -3.42
CA PRO A 206 0.49 -17.20 -2.43
C PRO A 206 -0.64 -18.04 -1.81
N ASN A 207 -0.29 -19.13 -1.13
CA ASN A 207 -1.29 -19.85 -0.36
C ASN A 207 -1.85 -18.97 0.78
N ASN A 208 -3.07 -19.28 1.20
CA ASN A 208 -3.80 -18.45 2.17
C ASN A 208 -3.13 -18.41 3.57
N LEU A 209 -2.39 -19.45 3.94
CA LEU A 209 -1.68 -19.49 5.24
C LEU A 209 -0.51 -18.51 5.24
N VAL A 210 0.24 -18.44 4.14
CA VAL A 210 1.32 -17.44 3.96
C VAL A 210 0.75 -16.03 4.01
N LEU A 211 -0.36 -15.76 3.30
CA LEU A 211 -1.00 -14.43 3.30
C LEU A 211 -1.47 -14.01 4.69
N LYS A 212 -2.09 -14.93 5.44
CA LYS A 212 -2.50 -14.68 6.82
C LYS A 212 -1.33 -14.39 7.73
N GLN A 213 -0.25 -15.20 7.62
CA GLN A 213 0.95 -15.00 8.43
C GLN A 213 1.67 -13.70 8.09
N PHE A 214 1.77 -13.37 6.79
CA PHE A 214 2.32 -12.10 6.33
C PHE A 214 1.53 -10.91 6.90
N HIS A 215 0.20 -10.96 6.82
CA HIS A 215 -0.66 -9.94 7.41
C HIS A 215 -0.44 -9.81 8.92
N LYS A 216 -0.45 -10.92 9.65
CA LYS A 216 -0.22 -10.93 11.12
C LYS A 216 1.08 -10.26 11.52
N ILE A 217 2.15 -10.45 10.74
CA ILE A 217 3.46 -9.86 11.01
C ILE A 217 3.49 -8.37 10.65
N THR A 218 2.89 -8.01 9.51
CA THR A 218 2.99 -6.65 8.96
C THR A 218 1.94 -5.69 9.49
N GLU A 219 0.79 -6.19 9.92
CA GLU A 219 -0.33 -5.35 10.37
C GLU A 219 0.04 -4.38 11.49
N PRO A 220 0.75 -4.78 12.58
CA PRO A 220 1.15 -3.84 13.61
C PRO A 220 2.02 -2.68 13.09
N TRP A 221 2.83 -2.94 12.06
CA TRP A 221 3.64 -1.88 11.43
C TRP A 221 2.77 -0.91 10.62
N PHE A 222 1.79 -1.43 9.87
CA PHE A 222 0.85 -0.60 9.13
C PHE A 222 -0.02 0.24 10.07
N GLU A 223 -0.48 -0.32 11.20
CA GLU A 223 -1.19 0.42 12.25
C GLU A 223 -0.32 1.54 12.84
N ALA A 224 0.95 1.25 13.14
CA ALA A 224 1.89 2.25 13.65
C ALA A 224 2.15 3.37 12.62
N ILE A 225 2.28 3.04 11.34
CA ILE A 225 2.42 4.03 10.26
C ILE A 225 1.17 4.92 10.18
N LEU A 226 -0.02 4.32 10.20
CA LEU A 226 -1.29 5.07 10.18
C LEU A 226 -1.41 6.02 11.37
N LEU A 227 -1.10 5.53 12.57
CA LEU A 227 -1.10 6.35 13.79
C LEU A 227 -0.12 7.53 13.68
N ASN A 228 1.08 7.28 13.15
CA ASN A 228 2.07 8.33 12.96
C ASN A 228 1.64 9.36 11.91
N GLU A 229 0.96 8.95 10.83
CA GLU A 229 0.37 9.89 9.86
C GLU A 229 -0.68 10.82 10.51
N TYR A 230 -1.53 10.28 11.39
CA TYR A 230 -2.47 11.11 12.16
C TYR A 230 -1.75 12.06 13.13
N LYS A 231 -0.73 11.58 13.85
CA LYS A 231 0.09 12.43 14.74
C LYS A 231 0.77 13.57 13.99
N LEU A 232 1.37 13.27 12.82
CA LEU A 232 2.01 14.29 11.97
C LEU A 232 0.99 15.36 11.52
N THR A 233 -0.22 14.94 11.12
CA THR A 233 -1.28 15.88 10.74
C THR A 233 -1.70 16.76 11.91
N SER A 234 -1.85 16.18 13.10
CA SER A 234 -2.21 16.91 14.33
C SER A 234 -1.11 17.89 14.76
N LEU A 235 0.15 17.46 14.75
CA LEU A 235 1.28 18.31 15.09
C LEU A 235 1.46 19.48 14.11
N ALA A 236 1.27 19.22 12.81
CA ALA A 236 1.29 20.30 11.80
C ALA A 236 0.18 21.33 12.07
N SER A 237 -1.03 20.88 12.36
CA SER A 237 -2.16 21.77 12.70
C SER A 237 -1.90 22.57 13.98
N LEU A 238 -1.33 21.95 15.01
CA LEU A 238 -0.93 22.64 16.22
C LEU A 238 0.13 23.70 15.95
N ARG A 239 1.19 23.36 15.24
CA ARG A 239 2.23 24.32 14.82
C ARG A 239 1.62 25.50 14.09
N ASP A 240 0.81 25.25 13.08
CA ASP A 240 0.23 26.28 12.22
C ASP A 240 -0.78 27.18 12.99
N THR A 241 -1.35 26.68 14.09
CA THR A 241 -2.22 27.43 14.98
C THR A 241 -1.44 28.26 16.01
N LEU A 242 -0.40 27.68 16.58
CA LEU A 242 0.35 28.29 17.69
C LEU A 242 1.42 29.28 17.20
N LEU A 243 2.12 28.96 16.11
CA LEU A 243 3.23 29.78 15.63
C LEU A 243 2.85 31.23 15.34
N PRO A 244 1.73 31.56 14.64
CA PRO A 244 1.30 32.95 14.46
C PRO A 244 1.04 33.67 15.78
N LYS A 245 0.46 32.98 16.77
CA LYS A 245 0.13 33.55 18.09
C LYS A 245 1.37 33.85 18.93
N LEU A 246 2.39 33.00 18.85
CA LEU A 246 3.69 33.21 19.48
C LEU A 246 4.42 34.39 18.82
N ILE A 247 4.41 34.47 17.47
CA ILE A 247 5.09 35.56 16.75
C ILE A 247 4.40 36.92 17.01
N SER A 248 3.07 36.93 17.13
CA SER A 248 2.31 38.17 17.43
C SER A 248 2.35 38.60 18.91
N GLY A 249 2.86 37.75 19.79
CA GLY A 249 2.85 37.98 21.25
C GLY A 249 1.48 37.76 21.89
N GLU A 250 0.49 37.21 21.15
CA GLU A 250 -0.81 36.79 21.72
C GLU A 250 -0.67 35.63 22.69
N LEU A 251 0.34 34.79 22.50
CA LEU A 251 0.76 33.73 23.42
C LEU A 251 2.19 33.98 23.85
N SER A 252 2.46 33.94 25.17
CA SER A 252 3.80 33.97 25.73
C SER A 252 4.19 32.58 26.24
N LEU A 253 5.46 32.21 26.07
CA LEU A 253 6.00 30.97 26.63
C LEU A 253 6.17 31.06 28.14
N GLU A 254 6.20 32.29 28.72
CA GLU A 254 6.28 32.54 30.16
C GLU A 254 5.00 32.12 30.91
N ASP A 255 3.88 32.04 30.19
CA ASP A 255 2.60 31.58 30.74
C ASP A 255 2.41 30.06 30.73
N LEU A 256 3.39 29.30 30.20
CA LEU A 256 3.35 27.85 30.20
C LEU A 256 3.84 27.30 31.54
N PRO A 257 3.17 26.28 32.13
CA PRO A 257 3.69 25.59 33.31
C PRO A 257 5.05 24.94 32.99
N ASP A 258 5.97 25.03 33.92
CA ASP A 258 7.31 24.40 33.84
C ASP A 258 7.15 22.89 33.59
N LEU A 259 7.44 22.44 32.38
CA LEU A 259 7.38 21.02 31.98
C LEU A 259 8.56 20.18 32.54
N ASN A 260 9.46 20.79 33.35
CA ASN A 260 10.70 20.15 33.81
C ASN A 260 10.59 19.44 35.16
N THR A 261 9.41 19.27 35.76
CA THR A 261 9.30 18.72 37.11
C THR A 261 8.96 17.23 37.19
N ASP A 262 8.69 16.50 36.07
CA ASP A 262 8.24 15.11 36.17
C ASP A 262 9.09 14.05 35.40
N THR A 263 10.35 14.33 35.06
CA THR A 263 11.23 13.35 34.40
C THR A 263 12.29 12.72 35.34
N GLU A 264 12.21 12.90 36.66
CA GLU A 264 13.15 12.25 37.60
C GLU A 264 12.50 11.16 38.48
N ALA A 265 11.41 10.54 38.03
CA ALA A 265 10.83 9.42 38.81
C ALA A 265 10.21 8.37 37.91
N ALA A 266 11.03 7.54 37.22
CA ALA A 266 10.69 6.15 36.84
C ALA A 266 11.94 5.38 36.41
#